data_3a74382d22bd33ccd3318940baaa39f8
#
_entry.id   3a74382d22bd33ccd3318940baaa39f8
#
_cell.length_a   1.000
_cell.length_b   1.000
_cell.length_c   1.000
_cell.angle_alpha   90.00
_cell.angle_beta   90.00
_cell.angle_gamma   90.00
#
_symmetry.space_group_name_H-M   'P 1'
#
loop_
_entity.id
_entity.type
_entity.pdbx_description
1 polymer ?
#
loop_
_entity_poly.entity_id
_entity_poly.type
_entity_poly.pdbx_seq_one_letter_code
_entity_poly.pdbx_strand_id
1 'polypeptide(L)'
;LNRKILSGLIVFFILLFPFKVGAVEFSISNVKIDAYLQKNGDVNVQETHTYQFKGKFNGITREIYPKKGAEITSFLAKERGKTLKVEKEDELYKIHRKGKKETVEITLEYVIKNSLEKHEDITEFYWPFFDQRNETDYGNMRITIYPPNNPEDVIAFGYEQAFDKQSVKANGVVEYSMGNVPSGENGDIRVAYPSILFSELAPTSSKAMKDSLIQEKESLEQKAEAFKENKQRFTSTSKLLIPFFLLLFVTLLGWEHLTKKRKYSLIKEKLHQEYMLVPIEKISMPATIYYTLGVDAIHVPAALLDLVRKGAVEQRSEDEFRRLHSNVQHEHERILLKWLFDELGENGYFNIANLETFIKVEKNLSAYHKRLTEWKAAIKKEIKEAGLREKKSIYRGIFGFLAFGLLSLLISAIHYEVIPMFLIAFILFLVASYIAFFYRPLSSKGFYIKEEWMQFTNRMNEIKGSDWQKVSDETRMRVIVFGANSKFAGMKKTQQWEKELQNIDSSYMSYSYFTIPILYGGFSQADKKFTDYSSSSSGSSFTGSGGGGVGGGGGGSGAF
;
A
#
# COMPACT_ATOMS: atom_id res chain seq x y z
N LEU A 1 -2.13 2.59 17.86
CA LEU A 1 -1.85 2.10 16.51
C LEU A 1 -0.79 1.01 16.62
N ASN A 2 -1.05 -0.21 16.15
CA ASN A 2 -0.11 -1.33 16.28
C ASN A 2 1.23 -0.98 15.60
N ARG A 3 2.36 -1.11 16.32
CA ARG A 3 3.72 -0.87 15.79
C ARG A 3 3.95 -1.58 14.42
N LYS A 4 3.34 -2.76 14.22
CA LYS A 4 3.40 -3.52 12.95
C LYS A 4 2.68 -2.83 11.78
N ILE A 5 1.59 -2.10 12.04
CA ILE A 5 0.87 -1.33 11.00
C ILE A 5 1.68 -0.08 10.62
N LEU A 6 2.29 0.58 11.61
CA LEU A 6 3.16 1.72 11.37
C LEU A 6 4.42 1.33 10.60
N SER A 7 5.03 0.18 10.95
CA SER A 7 6.18 -0.37 10.20
C SER A 7 5.79 -0.76 8.76
N GLY A 8 4.62 -1.35 8.55
CA GLY A 8 4.11 -1.67 7.21
C GLY A 8 3.86 -0.42 6.36
N LEU A 9 3.32 0.64 6.95
CA LEU A 9 3.13 1.94 6.29
C LEU A 9 4.46 2.62 5.94
N ILE A 10 5.46 2.55 6.82
CA ILE A 10 6.80 3.11 6.58
C ILE A 10 7.50 2.33 5.44
N VAL A 11 7.45 1.01 5.43
CA VAL A 11 8.01 0.18 4.35
C VAL A 11 7.29 0.44 3.02
N PHE A 12 5.97 0.57 3.04
CA PHE A 12 5.19 0.94 1.85
C PHE A 12 5.56 2.34 1.33
N PHE A 13 5.80 3.32 2.21
CA PHE A 13 6.26 4.66 1.83
C PHE A 13 7.68 4.65 1.25
N ILE A 14 8.59 3.82 1.80
CA ILE A 14 9.97 3.69 1.28
C ILE A 14 9.99 3.03 -0.11
N LEU A 15 9.08 2.08 -0.38
CA LEU A 15 8.95 1.43 -1.69
C LEU A 15 8.37 2.35 -2.79
N LEU A 16 7.77 3.50 -2.42
CA LEU A 16 7.26 4.50 -3.36
C LEU A 16 8.36 5.47 -3.85
N PHE A 17 9.58 5.42 -3.30
CA PHE A 17 10.70 6.24 -3.79
C PHE A 17 11.58 5.40 -4.72
N PRO A 18 11.58 5.66 -6.06
CA PRO A 18 12.49 5.00 -6.96
C PRO A 18 13.93 5.43 -6.69
N PHE A 19 14.81 4.49 -6.37
CA PHE A 19 16.26 4.74 -6.32
C PHE A 19 16.76 4.89 -7.75
N LYS A 20 17.16 6.11 -8.14
CA LYS A 20 17.85 6.35 -9.42
C LYS A 20 19.29 5.84 -9.30
N VAL A 21 19.62 4.82 -10.07
CA VAL A 21 20.99 4.26 -10.19
C VAL A 21 21.70 4.97 -11.34
N GLY A 22 22.77 5.68 -11.03
CA GLY A 22 23.95 5.93 -11.90
C GLY A 22 23.77 6.51 -13.31
N ALA A 23 22.64 7.13 -13.70
CA ALA A 23 22.48 7.81 -14.98
C ALA A 23 23.19 9.19 -15.00
N VAL A 24 23.62 9.63 -16.16
CA VAL A 24 24.17 10.99 -16.33
C VAL A 24 23.11 12.00 -15.92
N GLU A 25 23.44 12.90 -14.99
CA GLU A 25 22.50 13.92 -14.52
C GLU A 25 22.49 15.11 -15.48
N PHE A 26 21.40 15.27 -16.21
CA PHE A 26 21.20 16.35 -17.17
C PHE A 26 19.74 16.82 -17.17
N SER A 27 19.49 17.97 -17.80
CA SER A 27 18.17 18.47 -18.17
C SER A 27 18.22 19.10 -19.55
N ILE A 28 17.08 19.10 -20.25
CA ILE A 28 16.95 19.75 -21.57
C ILE A 28 16.10 21.00 -21.38
N SER A 29 16.74 22.17 -21.40
CA SER A 29 16.09 23.43 -21.09
C SER A 29 15.31 24.02 -22.27
N ASN A 30 15.73 23.73 -23.52
CA ASN A 30 15.08 24.22 -24.72
C ASN A 30 15.21 23.23 -25.87
N VAL A 31 14.11 23.05 -26.61
CA VAL A 31 14.05 22.25 -27.84
C VAL A 31 13.35 23.08 -28.92
N LYS A 32 14.03 23.32 -30.02
CA LYS A 32 13.47 23.99 -31.20
C LYS A 32 13.53 23.03 -32.36
N ILE A 33 12.41 22.80 -33.03
CA ILE A 33 12.30 21.95 -34.21
C ILE A 33 11.74 22.77 -35.34
N ASP A 34 12.49 22.88 -36.44
CA ASP A 34 12.09 23.52 -37.69
C ASP A 34 11.98 22.45 -38.79
N ALA A 35 10.76 22.23 -39.32
CA ALA A 35 10.48 21.23 -40.34
C ALA A 35 10.05 21.92 -41.64
N TYR A 36 10.85 21.77 -42.68
CA TYR A 36 10.66 22.38 -43.99
C TYR A 36 10.08 21.36 -44.97
N LEU A 37 8.81 21.49 -45.30
CA LEU A 37 8.14 20.62 -46.27
C LEU A 37 8.61 20.94 -47.68
N GLN A 38 8.95 19.91 -48.44
CA GLN A 38 9.43 20.05 -49.82
C GLN A 38 8.34 19.64 -50.82
N LYS A 39 8.41 20.19 -52.07
CA LYS A 39 7.45 19.90 -53.14
C LYS A 39 7.39 18.42 -53.54
N ASN A 40 8.49 17.68 -53.33
CA ASN A 40 8.61 16.25 -53.62
C ASN A 40 8.10 15.35 -52.46
N GLY A 41 7.64 15.96 -51.36
CA GLY A 41 7.16 15.23 -50.17
C GLY A 41 8.21 14.89 -49.13
N ASP A 42 9.48 15.24 -49.34
CA ASP A 42 10.51 15.14 -48.29
C ASP A 42 10.30 16.25 -47.24
N VAL A 43 10.71 15.98 -46.00
CA VAL A 43 10.71 16.98 -44.92
C VAL A 43 12.12 17.14 -44.38
N ASN A 44 12.72 18.31 -44.63
CA ASN A 44 14.01 18.65 -44.02
C ASN A 44 13.80 19.15 -42.61
N VAL A 45 14.36 18.48 -41.63
CA VAL A 45 14.20 18.80 -40.20
C VAL A 45 15.51 19.30 -39.62
N GLN A 46 15.42 20.39 -38.86
CA GLN A 46 16.49 20.89 -38.01
C GLN A 46 15.99 20.96 -36.59
N GLU A 47 16.56 20.15 -35.68
CA GLU A 47 16.31 20.21 -34.26
C GLU A 47 17.47 20.89 -33.53
N THR A 48 17.20 21.80 -32.62
CA THR A 48 18.21 22.39 -31.74
C THR A 48 17.84 22.12 -30.29
N HIS A 49 18.70 21.38 -29.60
CA HIS A 49 18.53 20.98 -28.21
C HIS A 49 19.57 21.65 -27.32
N THR A 50 19.13 22.27 -26.21
CA THR A 50 20.00 22.86 -25.19
C THR A 50 20.03 21.97 -23.96
N TYR A 51 21.12 21.23 -23.77
CA TYR A 51 21.38 20.37 -22.63
C TYR A 51 22.13 21.12 -21.52
N GLN A 52 21.76 20.87 -20.27
CA GLN A 52 22.48 21.33 -19.08
C GLN A 52 22.96 20.11 -18.29
N PHE A 53 24.27 19.87 -18.28
CA PHE A 53 24.89 18.73 -17.60
C PHE A 53 25.42 19.12 -16.22
N LYS A 54 25.11 18.31 -15.20
CA LYS A 54 25.64 18.49 -13.85
C LYS A 54 26.90 17.66 -13.56
N GLY A 55 27.15 16.62 -14.36
CA GLY A 55 28.28 15.69 -14.23
C GLY A 55 29.17 15.61 -15.46
N LYS A 56 29.97 14.54 -15.55
CA LYS A 56 30.68 14.13 -16.76
C LYS A 56 29.68 13.44 -17.70
N PHE A 57 29.83 13.62 -19.00
CA PHE A 57 29.04 12.97 -20.04
C PHE A 57 29.93 12.65 -21.25
N ASN A 58 29.49 11.68 -22.08
CA ASN A 58 30.20 11.26 -23.29
C ASN A 58 29.46 11.65 -24.58
N GLY A 59 28.17 11.97 -24.45
CA GLY A 59 27.34 12.36 -25.57
C GLY A 59 25.86 12.49 -25.21
N ILE A 60 25.08 12.72 -26.27
CA ILE A 60 23.62 12.72 -26.18
C ILE A 60 23.05 11.60 -27.05
N THR A 61 21.83 11.20 -26.76
CA THR A 61 21.06 10.26 -27.57
C THR A 61 19.82 10.93 -28.13
N ARG A 62 19.44 10.55 -29.33
CA ARG A 62 18.17 10.90 -29.96
C ARG A 62 17.56 9.64 -30.58
N GLU A 63 16.40 9.24 -30.10
CA GLU A 63 15.61 8.19 -30.72
C GLU A 63 14.59 8.80 -31.67
N ILE A 64 14.47 8.28 -32.87
CA ILE A 64 13.49 8.71 -33.86
C ILE A 64 12.89 7.46 -34.51
N TYR A 65 11.64 7.18 -34.13
CA TYR A 65 10.87 6.09 -34.71
C TYR A 65 10.01 6.62 -35.84
N PRO A 66 10.32 6.28 -37.11
CA PRO A 66 9.53 6.72 -38.25
C PRO A 66 8.17 6.00 -38.26
N LYS A 67 7.15 6.67 -38.78
CA LYS A 67 5.88 6.01 -39.09
C LYS A 67 6.08 4.95 -40.16
N LYS A 68 5.14 3.99 -40.20
CA LYS A 68 5.19 2.90 -41.20
C LYS A 68 5.28 3.46 -42.62
N GLY A 69 6.35 3.12 -43.33
CA GLY A 69 6.61 3.57 -44.68
C GLY A 69 7.48 4.83 -44.79
N ALA A 70 7.65 5.59 -43.69
CA ALA A 70 8.59 6.71 -43.65
C ALA A 70 10.01 6.25 -43.31
N GLU A 71 11.02 7.04 -43.69
CA GLU A 71 12.44 6.76 -43.48
C GLU A 71 13.18 8.02 -43.06
N ILE A 72 14.11 7.87 -42.09
CA ILE A 72 15.02 8.94 -41.66
C ILE A 72 16.36 8.77 -42.41
N THR A 73 16.73 9.78 -43.15
CA THR A 73 17.97 9.78 -43.96
C THR A 73 18.81 11.02 -43.67
N SER A 74 20.08 10.99 -44.06
CA SER A 74 21.00 12.15 -44.00
C SER A 74 21.15 12.76 -42.61
N PHE A 75 21.17 11.92 -41.58
CA PHE A 75 21.27 12.39 -40.18
C PHE A 75 22.68 12.94 -39.89
N LEU A 76 22.74 14.20 -39.44
CA LEU A 76 23.95 14.91 -39.05
C LEU A 76 23.74 15.59 -37.69
N ALA A 77 24.81 15.68 -36.91
CA ALA A 77 24.81 16.44 -35.65
C ALA A 77 25.93 17.48 -35.66
N LYS A 78 25.65 18.68 -35.18
CA LYS A 78 26.60 19.81 -35.14
C LYS A 78 26.58 20.51 -33.77
N GLU A 79 27.75 20.97 -33.31
CA GLU A 79 27.88 21.93 -32.21
C GLU A 79 28.63 23.16 -32.73
N ARG A 80 28.02 24.35 -32.63
CA ARG A 80 28.61 25.61 -33.12
C ARG A 80 29.15 25.50 -34.56
N GLY A 81 28.41 24.81 -35.44
CA GLY A 81 28.77 24.60 -36.85
C GLY A 81 29.78 23.48 -37.10
N LYS A 82 30.36 22.85 -36.11
CA LYS A 82 31.28 21.71 -36.26
C LYS A 82 30.51 20.39 -36.22
N THR A 83 30.73 19.51 -37.17
CA THR A 83 30.12 18.18 -37.23
C THR A 83 30.65 17.30 -36.12
N LEU A 84 29.75 16.62 -35.45
CA LEU A 84 30.00 15.64 -34.40
C LEU A 84 29.94 14.21 -34.97
N LYS A 85 30.63 13.27 -34.31
CA LYS A 85 30.51 11.84 -34.67
C LYS A 85 29.15 11.33 -34.23
N VAL A 86 28.45 10.68 -35.17
CA VAL A 86 27.16 10.02 -34.91
C VAL A 86 27.32 8.52 -35.16
N GLU A 87 26.78 7.72 -34.27
CA GLU A 87 26.60 6.27 -34.41
C GLU A 87 25.12 5.96 -34.37
N LYS A 88 24.64 5.16 -35.33
CA LYS A 88 23.26 4.72 -35.44
C LYS A 88 23.17 3.25 -35.02
N GLU A 89 22.31 2.98 -34.05
CA GLU A 89 21.93 1.64 -33.58
C GLU A 89 20.40 1.54 -33.69
N ASP A 90 19.89 0.85 -34.69
CA ASP A 90 18.47 0.80 -35.02
C ASP A 90 17.87 2.21 -35.17
N GLU A 91 16.96 2.61 -34.27
CA GLU A 91 16.31 3.93 -34.27
C GLU A 91 16.98 4.92 -33.31
N LEU A 92 18.06 4.50 -32.66
CA LEU A 92 18.84 5.29 -31.68
C LEU A 92 20.07 5.91 -32.40
N TYR A 93 20.17 7.23 -32.33
CA TYR A 93 21.33 8.01 -32.75
C TYR A 93 22.14 8.42 -31.53
N LYS A 94 23.41 7.96 -31.44
CA LYS A 94 24.37 8.34 -30.40
C LYS A 94 25.29 9.42 -30.93
N ILE A 95 25.24 10.62 -30.39
CA ILE A 95 26.02 11.78 -30.77
C ILE A 95 27.16 11.95 -29.77
N HIS A 96 28.39 11.69 -30.19
CA HIS A 96 29.56 11.70 -29.32
C HIS A 96 30.07 13.13 -29.09
N ARG A 97 29.97 13.56 -27.80
CA ARG A 97 30.46 14.86 -27.35
C ARG A 97 30.81 14.76 -25.85
N LYS A 98 32.11 14.69 -25.54
CA LYS A 98 32.57 14.59 -24.16
C LYS A 98 32.63 15.95 -23.48
N GLY A 99 32.23 16.00 -22.22
CA GLY A 99 32.27 17.20 -21.41
C GLY A 99 32.00 16.98 -19.94
N LYS A 100 31.94 18.09 -19.18
CA LYS A 100 31.71 18.06 -17.74
C LYS A 100 31.11 19.37 -17.25
N LYS A 101 29.95 19.30 -16.59
CA LYS A 101 29.29 20.45 -15.92
C LYS A 101 29.19 21.69 -16.79
N GLU A 102 28.55 21.56 -17.95
CA GLU A 102 28.42 22.65 -18.91
C GLU A 102 27.05 22.62 -19.60
N THR A 103 26.72 23.74 -20.25
CA THR A 103 25.55 23.83 -21.13
C THR A 103 26.02 23.65 -22.57
N VAL A 104 25.36 22.75 -23.29
CA VAL A 104 25.72 22.40 -24.68
C VAL A 104 24.49 22.57 -25.57
N GLU A 105 24.66 23.24 -26.70
CA GLU A 105 23.65 23.36 -27.75
C GLU A 105 24.04 22.49 -28.92
N ILE A 106 23.21 21.51 -29.28
CA ILE A 106 23.44 20.58 -30.37
C ILE A 106 22.31 20.73 -31.39
N THR A 107 22.70 20.91 -32.63
CA THR A 107 21.79 20.95 -33.77
C THR A 107 21.86 19.62 -34.52
N LEU A 108 20.70 19.00 -34.72
CA LEU A 108 20.49 17.78 -35.49
C LEU A 108 19.81 18.16 -36.79
N GLU A 109 20.32 17.64 -37.90
CA GLU A 109 19.75 17.85 -39.24
C GLU A 109 19.48 16.48 -39.88
N TYR A 110 18.28 16.29 -40.40
CA TYR A 110 17.91 15.04 -41.07
C TYR A 110 16.77 15.24 -42.06
N VAL A 111 16.52 14.25 -42.91
CA VAL A 111 15.42 14.25 -43.89
C VAL A 111 14.45 13.12 -43.54
N ILE A 112 13.18 13.44 -43.43
CA ILE A 112 12.11 12.45 -43.35
C ILE A 112 11.54 12.24 -44.73
N LYS A 113 11.66 11.03 -45.25
CA LYS A 113 11.08 10.61 -46.53
C LYS A 113 9.74 9.92 -46.33
N ASN A 114 8.86 10.05 -47.33
CA ASN A 114 7.56 9.39 -47.34
C ASN A 114 6.68 9.68 -46.12
N SER A 115 6.79 10.90 -45.55
CA SER A 115 6.01 11.31 -44.38
C SER A 115 4.80 12.18 -44.73
N LEU A 116 4.71 12.66 -45.94
CA LEU A 116 3.55 13.41 -46.44
C LEU A 116 2.58 12.49 -47.15
N GLU A 117 1.29 12.65 -46.86
CA GLU A 117 0.19 11.95 -47.51
C GLU A 117 -0.56 12.94 -48.41
N LYS A 118 -0.48 12.74 -49.75
CA LYS A 118 -1.15 13.59 -50.73
C LYS A 118 -2.49 13.02 -51.14
N HIS A 119 -3.54 13.72 -50.76
CA HIS A 119 -4.94 13.48 -51.12
C HIS A 119 -5.33 14.33 -52.36
N GLU A 120 -6.58 14.18 -52.80
CA GLU A 120 -7.09 14.93 -53.96
C GLU A 120 -7.02 16.45 -53.73
N ASP A 121 -7.44 16.92 -52.56
CA ASP A 121 -7.64 18.32 -52.19
C ASP A 121 -6.52 18.89 -51.32
N ILE A 122 -5.96 18.08 -50.44
CA ILE A 122 -4.92 18.46 -49.46
C ILE A 122 -3.74 17.49 -49.43
N THR A 123 -2.60 17.97 -48.92
CA THR A 123 -1.47 17.14 -48.50
C THR A 123 -1.23 17.36 -47.03
N GLU A 124 -1.19 16.28 -46.27
CA GLU A 124 -1.02 16.35 -44.84
C GLU A 124 0.36 15.87 -44.37
N PHE A 125 0.85 16.53 -43.32
CA PHE A 125 1.98 16.12 -42.51
C PHE A 125 1.49 15.83 -41.11
N TYR A 126 1.46 14.56 -40.75
CA TYR A 126 1.07 14.07 -39.42
C TYR A 126 2.27 13.38 -38.80
N TRP A 127 2.90 14.00 -37.76
CA TRP A 127 4.17 13.53 -37.24
C TRP A 127 4.29 13.68 -35.73
N PRO A 128 4.71 12.62 -34.98
CA PRO A 128 5.09 12.69 -33.56
C PRO A 128 6.59 13.02 -33.45
N PHE A 129 6.95 14.23 -33.07
CA PHE A 129 8.36 14.58 -32.82
C PHE A 129 8.85 14.07 -31.45
N PHE A 130 7.97 13.71 -30.55
CA PHE A 130 8.25 13.09 -29.26
C PHE A 130 7.09 12.21 -28.84
N ASP A 131 7.37 11.24 -27.96
CA ASP A 131 6.35 10.35 -27.40
C ASP A 131 6.72 9.92 -25.96
N GLN A 132 5.92 9.00 -25.39
CA GLN A 132 6.08 8.49 -24.03
C GLN A 132 7.46 7.86 -23.73
N ARG A 133 8.29 7.59 -24.74
CA ARG A 133 9.68 7.11 -24.60
C ARG A 133 10.65 8.22 -24.21
N ASN A 134 10.21 9.49 -24.22
CA ASN A 134 11.03 10.58 -23.74
C ASN A 134 11.20 10.53 -22.23
N GLU A 135 12.40 10.22 -21.75
CA GLU A 135 12.69 10.02 -20.32
C GLU A 135 12.96 11.31 -19.54
N THR A 136 13.08 12.45 -20.23
CA THR A 136 13.45 13.74 -19.65
C THR A 136 12.50 14.84 -20.12
N ASP A 137 12.12 15.73 -19.21
CA ASP A 137 11.30 16.89 -19.54
C ASP A 137 12.00 17.79 -20.58
N TYR A 138 11.23 18.30 -21.53
CA TYR A 138 11.65 19.42 -22.37
C TYR A 138 11.17 20.73 -21.72
N GLY A 139 12.09 21.53 -21.19
CA GLY A 139 11.75 22.74 -20.43
C GLY A 139 10.97 23.78 -21.23
N ASN A 140 11.33 23.96 -22.49
CA ASN A 140 10.62 24.80 -23.44
C ASN A 140 10.74 24.20 -24.84
N MET A 141 9.64 23.72 -25.42
CA MET A 141 9.62 23.09 -26.73
C MET A 141 8.79 23.90 -27.71
N ARG A 142 9.35 24.08 -28.92
CA ARG A 142 8.69 24.76 -30.05
C ARG A 142 8.93 23.97 -31.34
N ILE A 143 7.85 23.73 -32.08
CA ILE A 143 7.91 23.08 -33.40
C ILE A 143 7.36 24.05 -34.42
N THR A 144 8.10 24.28 -35.50
CA THR A 144 7.69 25.17 -36.62
C THR A 144 7.68 24.40 -37.93
N ILE A 145 6.55 24.44 -38.62
CA ILE A 145 6.34 23.78 -39.90
C ILE A 145 6.30 24.85 -40.99
N TYR A 146 7.20 24.72 -41.96
CA TYR A 146 7.32 25.63 -43.08
C TYR A 146 6.79 24.96 -44.35
N PRO A 147 5.74 25.49 -44.98
CA PRO A 147 5.27 25.00 -46.29
C PRO A 147 6.25 25.36 -47.43
N PRO A 148 6.21 24.66 -48.58
CA PRO A 148 7.11 24.95 -49.71
C PRO A 148 6.84 26.30 -50.37
N ASN A 149 5.63 26.83 -50.26
CA ASN A 149 5.20 28.15 -50.73
C ASN A 149 4.13 28.71 -49.80
N ASN A 150 3.73 29.98 -49.95
CA ASN A 150 2.66 30.60 -49.16
C ASN A 150 1.29 29.99 -49.53
N PRO A 151 0.63 29.25 -48.65
CA PRO A 151 -0.70 28.71 -48.91
C PRO A 151 -1.78 29.75 -48.59
N GLU A 152 -2.91 29.64 -49.29
CA GLU A 152 -4.12 30.43 -49.01
C GLU A 152 -4.95 29.80 -47.87
N ASP A 153 -4.81 28.49 -47.65
CA ASP A 153 -5.59 27.72 -46.72
C ASP A 153 -4.69 26.73 -45.96
N VAL A 154 -4.87 26.66 -44.62
CA VAL A 154 -4.07 25.81 -43.73
C VAL A 154 -4.96 25.21 -42.66
N ILE A 155 -4.94 23.89 -42.55
CA ILE A 155 -5.57 23.18 -41.42
C ILE A 155 -4.44 22.72 -40.49
N ALA A 156 -4.48 23.15 -39.24
CA ALA A 156 -3.50 22.76 -38.23
C ALA A 156 -4.19 22.45 -36.90
N PHE A 157 -3.79 21.35 -36.30
CA PHE A 157 -4.19 20.97 -34.93
C PHE A 157 -3.19 19.95 -34.37
N GLY A 158 -3.29 19.66 -33.09
CA GLY A 158 -2.44 18.70 -32.42
C GLY A 158 -3.24 17.83 -31.47
N TYR A 159 -2.62 16.74 -31.01
CA TYR A 159 -3.19 15.80 -30.07
C TYR A 159 -2.40 15.85 -28.75
N GLU A 160 -3.05 15.51 -27.64
CA GLU A 160 -2.44 15.41 -26.32
C GLU A 160 -1.68 16.69 -25.92
N GLN A 161 -0.36 16.66 -25.72
CA GLN A 161 0.42 17.85 -25.36
C GLN A 161 0.47 18.92 -26.48
N ALA A 162 0.23 18.54 -27.72
CA ALA A 162 0.16 19.45 -28.85
C ALA A 162 -1.24 20.08 -29.06
N PHE A 163 -2.27 19.63 -28.33
CA PHE A 163 -3.63 20.15 -28.46
C PHE A 163 -3.68 21.65 -28.11
N ASP A 164 -4.29 22.43 -29.01
CA ASP A 164 -4.46 23.90 -28.88
C ASP A 164 -3.14 24.67 -28.67
N LYS A 165 -2.01 24.13 -29.20
CA LYS A 165 -0.68 24.77 -29.15
C LYS A 165 -0.28 25.42 -30.47
N GLN A 166 -1.05 25.23 -31.54
CA GLN A 166 -0.77 25.73 -32.88
C GLN A 166 -1.14 27.21 -33.04
N SER A 167 -0.33 27.90 -33.81
CA SER A 167 -0.64 29.21 -34.40
C SER A 167 -0.27 29.23 -35.86
N VAL A 168 -1.19 29.66 -36.72
CA VAL A 168 -0.96 29.77 -38.16
C VAL A 168 -0.62 31.22 -38.49
N LYS A 169 0.56 31.44 -39.10
CA LYS A 169 1.03 32.78 -39.54
C LYS A 169 0.51 33.12 -40.95
N ALA A 170 0.51 34.39 -41.29
CA ALA A 170 -0.01 34.89 -42.59
C ALA A 170 0.66 34.24 -43.82
N ASN A 171 1.91 33.78 -43.70
CA ASN A 171 2.64 33.05 -44.74
C ASN A 171 2.40 31.53 -44.70
N GLY A 172 1.42 31.05 -43.96
CA GLY A 172 1.08 29.63 -43.81
C GLY A 172 2.03 28.82 -42.93
N VAL A 173 3.03 29.43 -42.33
CA VAL A 173 3.88 28.77 -41.34
C VAL A 173 3.07 28.44 -40.09
N VAL A 174 3.17 27.19 -39.64
CA VAL A 174 2.49 26.73 -38.42
C VAL A 174 3.51 26.59 -37.31
N GLU A 175 3.25 27.25 -36.17
CA GLU A 175 4.09 27.17 -34.99
C GLU A 175 3.31 26.52 -33.85
N TYR A 176 3.83 25.43 -33.27
CA TYR A 176 3.35 24.79 -32.05
C TYR A 176 4.23 25.24 -30.88
N SER A 177 3.66 26.02 -29.98
CA SER A 177 4.33 26.49 -28.76
C SER A 177 3.98 25.56 -27.60
N MET A 178 4.69 24.45 -27.45
CA MET A 178 4.41 23.41 -26.44
C MET A 178 4.68 23.89 -25.01
N GLY A 179 5.70 24.78 -24.85
CA GLY A 179 6.20 25.14 -23.52
C GLY A 179 6.91 23.97 -22.85
N ASN A 180 6.64 23.74 -21.58
CA ASN A 180 7.16 22.56 -20.85
C ASN A 180 6.42 21.30 -21.28
N VAL A 181 7.16 20.29 -21.74
CA VAL A 181 6.66 18.96 -22.06
C VAL A 181 7.24 17.97 -21.05
N PRO A 182 6.42 17.39 -20.16
CA PRO A 182 6.89 16.40 -19.19
C PRO A 182 7.39 15.13 -19.87
N SER A 183 8.29 14.41 -19.20
CA SER A 183 8.72 13.06 -19.63
C SER A 183 7.53 12.09 -19.67
N GLY A 184 7.53 11.17 -20.62
CA GLY A 184 6.47 10.16 -20.77
C GLY A 184 5.18 10.65 -21.42
N GLU A 185 5.15 11.86 -21.94
CA GLU A 185 3.99 12.45 -22.63
C GLU A 185 4.10 12.30 -24.15
N ASN A 186 2.93 12.23 -24.82
CA ASN A 186 2.81 12.24 -26.27
C ASN A 186 2.39 13.62 -26.77
N GLY A 187 2.67 13.91 -28.05
CA GLY A 187 2.23 15.15 -28.67
C GLY A 187 2.38 15.12 -30.18
N ASP A 188 1.38 14.56 -30.87
CA ASP A 188 1.35 14.49 -32.31
C ASP A 188 0.89 15.81 -32.90
N ILE A 189 1.59 16.28 -33.94
CA ILE A 189 1.18 17.43 -34.73
C ILE A 189 0.57 16.99 -36.05
N ARG A 190 -0.43 17.72 -36.53
CA ARG A 190 -1.07 17.49 -37.82
C ARG A 190 -1.30 18.79 -38.53
N VAL A 191 -0.71 18.91 -39.75
CA VAL A 191 -0.84 20.10 -40.57
C VAL A 191 -1.18 19.66 -41.98
N ALA A 192 -2.14 20.32 -42.62
CA ALA A 192 -2.52 20.06 -44.00
C ALA A 192 -2.54 21.37 -44.82
N TYR A 193 -2.05 21.26 -46.01
CA TYR A 193 -1.95 22.33 -46.99
C TYR A 193 -2.63 21.93 -48.29
N PRO A 194 -3.00 22.87 -49.20
CA PRO A 194 -3.53 22.53 -50.52
C PRO A 194 -2.58 21.61 -51.31
N SER A 195 -3.10 20.54 -51.89
CA SER A 195 -2.31 19.51 -52.57
C SER A 195 -1.49 20.05 -53.74
N ILE A 196 -1.91 21.17 -54.35
CA ILE A 196 -1.22 21.83 -55.46
C ILE A 196 0.21 22.31 -55.10
N LEU A 197 0.48 22.57 -53.82
CA LEU A 197 1.80 23.00 -53.34
C LEU A 197 2.87 21.89 -53.46
N PHE A 198 2.44 20.64 -53.55
CA PHE A 198 3.30 19.46 -53.61
C PHE A 198 3.25 18.82 -55.00
N SER A 199 3.62 19.62 -56.00
CA SER A 199 3.51 19.24 -57.43
C SER A 199 4.35 18.04 -57.84
N GLU A 200 5.45 17.78 -57.11
CA GLU A 200 6.40 16.68 -57.40
C GLU A 200 6.07 15.41 -56.58
N LEU A 201 5.14 15.48 -55.64
CA LEU A 201 4.69 14.32 -54.86
C LEU A 201 3.56 13.59 -55.58
N ALA A 202 3.70 12.29 -55.77
CA ALA A 202 2.66 11.44 -56.33
C ALA A 202 1.45 11.36 -55.35
N PRO A 203 0.20 11.32 -55.86
CA PRO A 203 -0.97 11.13 -55.00
C PRO A 203 -0.91 9.81 -54.24
N THR A 204 -1.10 9.86 -52.91
CA THR A 204 -1.22 8.70 -52.04
C THR A 204 -2.64 8.16 -52.07
N SER A 205 -3.62 9.05 -52.26
CA SER A 205 -5.05 8.73 -52.31
C SER A 205 -5.79 9.65 -53.27
N SER A 206 -6.80 9.11 -53.94
CA SER A 206 -7.72 9.86 -54.83
C SER A 206 -8.97 10.36 -54.10
N LYS A 207 -9.00 10.33 -52.77
CA LYS A 207 -10.13 10.79 -51.94
C LYS A 207 -9.85 12.22 -51.46
N ALA A 208 -10.88 13.07 -51.47
CA ALA A 208 -10.83 14.33 -50.76
C ALA A 208 -10.84 14.08 -49.23
N MET A 209 -9.99 14.79 -48.48
CA MET A 209 -9.78 14.57 -47.07
C MET A 209 -9.98 15.83 -46.21
N LYS A 210 -10.08 17.01 -46.80
CA LYS A 210 -10.21 18.30 -46.11
C LYS A 210 -11.33 18.34 -45.13
N ASP A 211 -12.55 17.97 -45.57
CA ASP A 211 -13.74 18.03 -44.71
C ASP A 211 -13.65 17.05 -43.52
N SER A 212 -13.04 15.88 -43.76
CA SER A 212 -12.78 14.91 -42.70
C SER A 212 -11.83 15.44 -41.61
N LEU A 213 -10.77 16.13 -42.01
CA LEU A 213 -9.83 16.76 -41.09
C LEU A 213 -10.45 17.91 -40.31
N ILE A 214 -11.33 18.70 -40.93
CA ILE A 214 -12.07 19.77 -40.26
C ILE A 214 -13.01 19.16 -39.20
N GLN A 215 -13.77 18.12 -39.58
CA GLN A 215 -14.66 17.42 -38.62
C GLN A 215 -13.87 16.79 -37.46
N GLU A 216 -12.71 16.22 -37.71
CA GLU A 216 -11.86 15.65 -36.68
C GLU A 216 -11.37 16.72 -35.72
N LYS A 217 -10.88 17.87 -36.23
CA LYS A 217 -10.49 19.04 -35.43
C LYS A 217 -11.65 19.52 -34.54
N GLU A 218 -12.84 19.76 -35.13
CA GLU A 218 -14.03 20.19 -34.41
C GLU A 218 -14.44 19.18 -33.32
N SER A 219 -14.36 17.88 -33.62
CA SER A 219 -14.63 16.81 -32.64
C SER A 219 -13.66 16.85 -31.46
N LEU A 220 -12.37 17.11 -31.69
CA LEU A 220 -11.37 17.25 -30.64
C LEU A 220 -11.65 18.49 -29.75
N GLU A 221 -11.97 19.62 -30.37
CA GLU A 221 -12.34 20.86 -29.65
C GLU A 221 -13.59 20.65 -28.79
N GLN A 222 -14.66 20.04 -29.35
CA GLN A 222 -15.89 19.72 -28.60
C GLN A 222 -15.62 18.77 -27.42
N LYS A 223 -14.78 17.75 -27.60
CA LYS A 223 -14.39 16.84 -26.52
C LYS A 223 -13.62 17.54 -25.41
N ALA A 224 -12.71 18.46 -25.78
CA ALA A 224 -11.94 19.24 -24.82
C ALA A 224 -12.82 20.21 -24.01
N GLU A 225 -13.77 20.89 -24.68
CA GLU A 225 -14.74 21.77 -24.02
C GLU A 225 -15.66 20.96 -23.07
N ALA A 226 -16.21 19.84 -23.52
CA ALA A 226 -17.03 18.96 -22.70
C ALA A 226 -16.27 18.43 -21.48
N PHE A 227 -14.99 18.06 -21.65
CA PHE A 227 -14.14 17.65 -20.53
C PHE A 227 -13.95 18.80 -19.53
N LYS A 228 -13.65 20.00 -20.00
CA LYS A 228 -13.46 21.20 -19.17
C LYS A 228 -14.74 21.55 -18.38
N GLU A 229 -15.89 21.54 -19.03
CA GLU A 229 -17.17 21.77 -18.37
C GLU A 229 -17.47 20.70 -17.30
N ASN A 230 -17.30 19.42 -17.65
CA ASN A 230 -17.53 18.32 -16.72
C ASN A 230 -16.55 18.37 -15.51
N LYS A 231 -15.28 18.73 -15.73
CA LYS A 231 -14.29 18.97 -14.68
C LYS A 231 -14.74 20.11 -13.74
N GLN A 232 -15.28 21.21 -14.28
CA GLN A 232 -15.80 22.31 -13.48
C GLN A 232 -17.04 21.90 -12.70
N ARG A 233 -17.99 21.20 -13.32
CA ARG A 233 -19.20 20.66 -12.67
C ARG A 233 -18.81 19.68 -11.54
N PHE A 234 -17.91 18.76 -11.81
CA PHE A 234 -17.40 17.83 -10.80
C PHE A 234 -16.73 18.57 -9.64
N THR A 235 -15.86 19.54 -9.92
CA THR A 235 -15.18 20.34 -8.89
C THR A 235 -16.16 21.10 -8.01
N SER A 236 -17.16 21.73 -8.61
CA SER A 236 -18.19 22.48 -7.88
C SER A 236 -19.06 21.56 -7.01
N THR A 237 -19.48 20.41 -7.56
CA THR A 237 -20.27 19.41 -6.84
C THR A 237 -19.47 18.79 -5.68
N SER A 238 -18.19 18.49 -5.90
CA SER A 238 -17.30 17.92 -4.89
C SER A 238 -17.05 18.85 -3.70
N LYS A 239 -17.02 20.18 -3.94
CA LYS A 239 -16.93 21.20 -2.88
C LYS A 239 -18.12 21.14 -1.90
N LEU A 240 -19.27 20.63 -2.32
CA LEU A 240 -20.44 20.43 -1.46
C LEU A 240 -20.50 19.01 -0.89
N LEU A 241 -20.19 18.00 -1.70
CA LEU A 241 -20.26 16.59 -1.30
C LEU A 241 -19.22 16.21 -0.24
N ILE A 242 -18.00 16.69 -0.36
CA ILE A 242 -16.93 16.35 0.60
C ILE A 242 -17.25 16.86 2.02
N PRO A 243 -17.61 18.12 2.25
CA PRO A 243 -18.05 18.58 3.57
C PRO A 243 -19.29 17.83 4.09
N PHE A 244 -20.23 17.48 3.21
CA PHE A 244 -21.39 16.67 3.58
C PHE A 244 -20.97 15.28 4.09
N PHE A 245 -20.10 14.55 3.35
CA PHE A 245 -19.56 13.29 3.83
C PHE A 245 -18.82 13.45 5.15
N LEU A 246 -17.98 14.48 5.29
CA LEU A 246 -17.25 14.75 6.52
C LEU A 246 -18.20 14.97 7.70
N LEU A 247 -19.24 15.79 7.54
CA LEU A 247 -20.25 16.03 8.57
C LEU A 247 -20.98 14.74 8.95
N LEU A 248 -21.36 13.93 7.95
CA LEU A 248 -22.01 12.64 8.17
C LEU A 248 -21.09 11.67 8.94
N PHE A 249 -19.80 11.63 8.63
CA PHE A 249 -18.82 10.84 9.38
C PHE A 249 -18.72 11.31 10.82
N VAL A 250 -18.54 12.61 11.06
CA VAL A 250 -18.43 13.17 12.39
C VAL A 250 -19.69 12.88 13.23
N THR A 251 -20.87 13.02 12.64
CA THR A 251 -22.14 12.73 13.34
C THR A 251 -22.28 11.25 13.66
N LEU A 252 -22.00 10.33 12.72
CA LEU A 252 -22.09 8.89 12.94
C LEU A 252 -21.06 8.40 13.98
N LEU A 253 -19.82 8.87 13.88
CA LEU A 253 -18.77 8.54 14.85
C LEU A 253 -19.05 9.13 16.23
N GLY A 254 -19.50 10.37 16.28
CA GLY A 254 -19.91 11.04 17.52
C GLY A 254 -21.07 10.35 18.21
N TRP A 255 -22.11 10.00 17.47
CA TRP A 255 -23.25 9.24 17.98
C TRP A 255 -22.84 7.89 18.58
N GLU A 256 -22.02 7.13 17.83
CA GLU A 256 -21.51 5.84 18.32
C GLU A 256 -20.62 6.00 19.55
N HIS A 257 -19.76 7.04 19.57
CA HIS A 257 -18.93 7.35 20.74
C HIS A 257 -19.77 7.68 21.98
N LEU A 258 -20.77 8.54 21.86
CA LEU A 258 -21.64 8.95 22.96
C LEU A 258 -22.49 7.79 23.48
N THR A 259 -23.06 6.98 22.60
CA THR A 259 -23.84 5.80 22.99
C THR A 259 -23.00 4.79 23.74
N LYS A 260 -21.76 4.53 23.30
CA LYS A 260 -20.80 3.69 24.01
C LYS A 260 -20.41 4.28 25.37
N LYS A 261 -20.09 5.56 25.41
CA LYS A 261 -19.69 6.24 26.66
C LYS A 261 -20.79 6.10 27.73
N ARG A 262 -22.05 6.36 27.37
CA ARG A 262 -23.19 6.18 28.27
C ARG A 262 -23.34 4.74 28.74
N LYS A 263 -23.29 3.78 27.82
CA LYS A 263 -23.40 2.35 28.10
C LYS A 263 -22.31 1.86 29.05
N TYR A 264 -21.08 2.29 28.84
CA TYR A 264 -19.92 1.85 29.62
C TYR A 264 -19.85 2.56 30.98
N SER A 265 -20.32 3.81 31.10
CA SER A 265 -20.42 4.47 32.40
C SER A 265 -21.40 3.77 33.33
N LEU A 266 -22.56 3.34 32.84
CA LEU A 266 -23.53 2.56 33.64
C LEU A 266 -22.94 1.22 34.13
N ILE A 267 -22.15 0.54 33.29
CA ILE A 267 -21.49 -0.71 33.71
C ILE A 267 -20.43 -0.44 34.79
N LYS A 268 -19.67 0.65 34.66
CA LYS A 268 -18.69 1.02 35.71
C LYS A 268 -19.35 1.34 37.05
N GLU A 269 -20.43 2.06 37.02
CA GLU A 269 -21.21 2.36 38.21
C GLU A 269 -21.74 1.09 38.88
N LYS A 270 -22.31 0.16 38.09
CA LYS A 270 -22.76 -1.15 38.59
C LYS A 270 -21.62 -1.95 39.21
N LEU A 271 -20.44 -2.01 38.58
CA LEU A 271 -19.27 -2.70 39.12
C LEU A 271 -18.75 -2.08 40.41
N HIS A 272 -18.93 -0.77 40.58
CA HIS A 272 -18.56 -0.10 41.82
C HIS A 272 -19.52 -0.44 42.98
N GLN A 273 -20.80 -0.63 42.70
CA GLN A 273 -21.81 -1.03 43.67
C GLN A 273 -21.71 -2.52 44.02
N GLU A 274 -21.44 -3.39 43.05
CA GLU A 274 -21.30 -4.85 43.20
C GLU A 274 -19.84 -5.26 43.46
N TYR A 275 -19.21 -4.63 44.46
CA TYR A 275 -17.80 -4.90 44.78
C TYR A 275 -17.54 -6.36 45.16
N MET A 276 -16.67 -7.03 44.39
CA MET A 276 -16.13 -8.35 44.72
C MET A 276 -14.62 -8.28 44.90
N LEU A 277 -14.11 -8.99 45.92
CA LEU A 277 -12.66 -9.05 46.16
C LEU A 277 -11.90 -9.67 44.97
N VAL A 278 -12.43 -10.76 44.42
CA VAL A 278 -11.90 -11.47 43.25
C VAL A 278 -13.03 -11.68 42.22
N PRO A 279 -12.84 -11.37 40.93
CA PRO A 279 -13.86 -11.58 39.91
C PRO A 279 -14.29 -13.05 39.77
N ILE A 280 -15.57 -13.26 39.44
CA ILE A 280 -16.09 -14.59 39.11
C ILE A 280 -15.73 -14.95 37.66
N GLU A 281 -15.40 -16.23 37.42
CA GLU A 281 -15.17 -16.77 36.11
C GLU A 281 -16.48 -16.78 35.29
N LYS A 282 -16.49 -16.02 34.14
CA LYS A 282 -17.63 -15.93 33.23
C LYS A 282 -17.33 -16.55 31.87
N ILE A 283 -16.06 -16.78 31.60
CA ILE A 283 -15.43 -17.53 30.50
C ILE A 283 -14.19 -18.19 31.09
N SER A 284 -13.63 -19.21 30.45
CA SER A 284 -12.45 -19.91 31.00
C SER A 284 -11.31 -18.96 31.37
N MET A 285 -10.47 -19.34 32.34
CA MET A 285 -9.36 -18.50 32.76
C MET A 285 -8.36 -18.20 31.61
N PRO A 286 -7.96 -19.15 30.74
CA PRO A 286 -7.15 -18.84 29.58
C PRO A 286 -7.83 -17.84 28.62
N ALA A 287 -9.14 -17.95 28.41
CA ALA A 287 -9.91 -16.99 27.62
C ALA A 287 -9.99 -15.61 28.31
N THR A 288 -10.15 -15.57 29.64
CA THR A 288 -10.15 -14.34 30.43
C THR A 288 -8.82 -13.61 30.33
N ILE A 289 -7.71 -14.31 30.51
CA ILE A 289 -6.34 -13.77 30.37
C ILE A 289 -6.13 -13.19 28.98
N TYR A 290 -6.47 -13.96 27.92
CA TYR A 290 -6.36 -13.49 26.55
C TYR A 290 -7.18 -12.21 26.32
N TYR A 291 -8.43 -12.23 26.77
CA TYR A 291 -9.38 -11.16 26.50
C TYR A 291 -9.04 -9.86 27.21
N THR A 292 -8.54 -9.95 28.45
CA THR A 292 -8.21 -8.80 29.29
C THR A 292 -6.82 -8.25 29.06
N LEU A 293 -5.82 -9.12 28.91
CA LEU A 293 -4.40 -8.77 28.87
C LEU A 293 -3.78 -8.86 27.47
N GLY A 294 -4.44 -9.54 26.51
CA GLY A 294 -4.02 -9.67 25.11
C GLY A 294 -3.32 -10.98 24.80
N VAL A 295 -2.96 -11.15 23.51
CA VAL A 295 -2.42 -12.40 22.96
C VAL A 295 -1.12 -12.86 23.62
N ASP A 296 -0.25 -11.89 23.92
CA ASP A 296 1.08 -12.17 24.47
C ASP A 296 1.02 -12.57 25.96
N ALA A 297 -0.16 -12.49 26.57
CA ALA A 297 -0.37 -12.89 27.96
C ALA A 297 -0.83 -14.35 28.13
N ILE A 298 -1.15 -15.05 27.02
CA ILE A 298 -1.60 -16.43 27.08
C ILE A 298 -0.38 -17.36 27.14
N HIS A 299 -0.25 -18.03 28.25
CA HIS A 299 0.78 -19.03 28.44
C HIS A 299 0.20 -20.37 28.86
N VAL A 300 0.78 -21.44 28.33
CA VAL A 300 0.44 -22.83 28.67
C VAL A 300 0.53 -23.10 30.18
N PRO A 301 1.53 -22.56 30.93
CA PRO A 301 1.59 -22.71 32.38
C PRO A 301 0.32 -22.29 33.12
N ALA A 302 -0.23 -21.14 32.81
CA ALA A 302 -1.47 -20.65 33.44
C ALA A 302 -2.65 -21.59 33.15
N ALA A 303 -2.75 -22.10 31.92
CA ALA A 303 -3.81 -23.03 31.54
C ALA A 303 -3.64 -24.42 32.17
N LEU A 304 -2.41 -24.89 32.38
CA LEU A 304 -2.14 -26.13 33.08
C LEU A 304 -2.52 -26.02 34.55
N LEU A 305 -2.17 -24.90 35.20
CA LEU A 305 -2.59 -24.64 36.60
C LEU A 305 -4.12 -24.49 36.73
N ASP A 306 -4.81 -23.97 35.69
CA ASP A 306 -6.26 -23.93 35.65
C ASP A 306 -6.89 -25.33 35.61
N LEU A 307 -6.26 -26.28 34.90
CA LEU A 307 -6.68 -27.68 34.91
C LEU A 307 -6.44 -28.34 36.27
N VAL A 308 -5.38 -27.95 37.02
CA VAL A 308 -5.16 -28.38 38.39
C VAL A 308 -6.27 -27.83 39.30
N ARG A 309 -6.59 -26.56 39.22
CA ARG A 309 -7.69 -25.91 39.94
C ARG A 309 -9.03 -26.62 39.70
N LYS A 310 -9.28 -27.06 38.48
CA LYS A 310 -10.51 -27.76 38.08
C LYS A 310 -10.50 -29.24 38.40
N GLY A 311 -9.43 -29.77 38.98
CA GLY A 311 -9.31 -31.17 39.40
C GLY A 311 -9.13 -32.15 38.20
N ALA A 312 -8.89 -31.69 36.98
CA ALA A 312 -8.62 -32.57 35.84
C ALA A 312 -7.18 -33.07 35.82
N VAL A 313 -6.29 -32.34 36.46
CA VAL A 313 -4.86 -32.65 36.61
C VAL A 313 -4.45 -32.57 38.07
N GLU A 314 -3.63 -33.52 38.53
CA GLU A 314 -2.96 -33.51 39.82
C GLU A 314 -1.52 -33.04 39.65
N GLN A 315 -1.08 -32.10 40.47
CA GLN A 315 0.33 -31.72 40.55
C GLN A 315 1.03 -32.62 41.57
N ARG A 316 2.08 -33.35 41.16
CA ARG A 316 2.84 -34.28 41.96
C ARG A 316 4.12 -33.70 42.53
N SER A 317 4.77 -32.85 41.75
CA SER A 317 5.96 -32.09 42.17
C SER A 317 5.97 -30.70 41.54
N GLU A 318 7.05 -29.95 41.68
CA GLU A 318 7.21 -28.63 41.04
C GLU A 318 7.14 -28.65 39.51
N ASP A 319 7.50 -29.78 38.89
CA ASP A 319 7.64 -29.97 37.46
C ASP A 319 6.86 -31.16 36.88
N GLU A 320 6.22 -31.98 37.73
CA GLU A 320 5.49 -33.19 37.33
C GLU A 320 3.99 -33.11 37.58
N PHE A 321 3.23 -33.48 36.56
CA PHE A 321 1.77 -33.44 36.52
C PHE A 321 1.20 -34.78 36.07
N ARG A 322 0.05 -35.17 36.62
CA ARG A 322 -0.69 -36.37 36.28
C ARG A 322 -2.11 -36.03 35.87
N ARG A 323 -2.56 -36.50 34.71
CA ARG A 323 -3.95 -36.38 34.29
C ARG A 323 -4.81 -37.36 35.10
N LEU A 324 -5.84 -36.83 35.77
CA LEU A 324 -6.83 -37.59 36.53
C LEU A 324 -8.00 -38.02 35.63
N HIS A 325 -8.50 -37.12 34.79
CA HIS A 325 -9.57 -37.40 33.84
C HIS A 325 -9.51 -36.45 32.61
N SER A 326 -10.21 -36.83 31.53
CA SER A 326 -10.29 -36.01 30.30
C SER A 326 -11.68 -35.39 30.11
N ASN A 327 -12.58 -35.48 31.10
CA ASN A 327 -13.89 -34.85 31.05
C ASN A 327 -13.75 -33.37 31.41
N VAL A 328 -13.53 -32.52 30.39
CA VAL A 328 -13.35 -31.07 30.53
C VAL A 328 -14.34 -30.32 29.63
N GLN A 329 -14.66 -29.09 30.01
CA GLN A 329 -15.75 -28.34 29.43
C GLN A 329 -15.38 -27.70 28.07
N HIS A 330 -14.13 -27.20 27.93
CA HIS A 330 -13.73 -26.38 26.81
C HIS A 330 -12.83 -27.14 25.83
N GLU A 331 -12.92 -26.81 24.54
CA GLU A 331 -12.11 -27.43 23.50
C GLU A 331 -10.60 -27.21 23.70
N HIS A 332 -10.21 -26.00 24.11
CA HIS A 332 -8.81 -25.70 24.39
C HIS A 332 -8.24 -26.55 25.56
N GLU A 333 -9.07 -26.93 26.54
CA GLU A 333 -8.66 -27.81 27.64
C GLU A 333 -8.40 -29.24 27.12
N ARG A 334 -9.27 -29.77 26.24
CA ARG A 334 -9.05 -31.08 25.60
C ARG A 334 -7.80 -31.10 24.76
N ILE A 335 -7.54 -30.04 23.96
CA ILE A 335 -6.32 -29.93 23.15
C ILE A 335 -5.10 -29.89 24.06
N LEU A 336 -5.15 -29.14 25.15
CA LEU A 336 -4.03 -29.03 26.10
C LEU A 336 -3.73 -30.36 26.80
N LEU A 337 -4.76 -31.06 27.30
CA LEU A 337 -4.62 -32.37 27.94
C LEU A 337 -4.00 -33.38 26.97
N LYS A 338 -4.50 -33.47 25.73
CA LYS A 338 -3.95 -34.36 24.73
C LYS A 338 -2.49 -34.01 24.41
N TRP A 339 -2.19 -32.74 24.20
CA TRP A 339 -0.86 -32.28 23.83
C TRP A 339 0.17 -32.56 24.94
N LEU A 340 -0.15 -32.19 26.19
CA LEU A 340 0.82 -32.35 27.28
C LEU A 340 0.97 -33.79 27.77
N PHE A 341 -0.14 -34.56 27.88
CA PHE A 341 -0.15 -35.86 28.55
C PHE A 341 -0.10 -37.07 27.62
N ASP A 342 -0.39 -36.91 26.30
CA ASP A 342 -0.38 -38.00 25.33
C ASP A 342 0.70 -37.80 24.24
N GLU A 343 1.09 -36.54 23.91
CA GLU A 343 2.06 -36.28 22.83
C GLU A 343 3.44 -35.86 23.36
N LEU A 344 3.52 -35.09 24.44
CA LEU A 344 4.77 -34.71 25.08
C LEU A 344 5.10 -35.63 26.25
N GLY A 345 4.12 -36.00 27.05
CA GLY A 345 4.22 -36.92 28.16
C GLY A 345 3.86 -38.36 27.79
N GLU A 346 3.98 -39.27 28.74
CA GLU A 346 3.68 -40.68 28.59
C GLU A 346 2.80 -41.20 29.75
N ASN A 347 1.89 -42.14 29.45
CA ASN A 347 1.02 -42.80 30.45
C ASN A 347 0.18 -41.81 31.29
N GLY A 348 -0.16 -40.65 30.74
CA GLY A 348 -0.92 -39.63 31.46
C GLY A 348 -0.10 -38.79 32.44
N TYR A 349 1.22 -38.86 32.36
CA TYR A 349 2.16 -38.00 33.09
C TYR A 349 2.83 -36.99 32.17
N PHE A 350 3.04 -35.82 32.66
CA PHE A 350 3.78 -34.75 31.96
C PHE A 350 4.80 -34.13 32.93
N ASN A 351 6.03 -33.98 32.46
CA ASN A 351 7.11 -33.27 33.13
C ASN A 351 7.70 -32.24 32.14
N ILE A 352 8.21 -31.13 32.66
CA ILE A 352 8.80 -30.08 31.79
C ILE A 352 10.02 -30.61 31.00
N ALA A 353 10.75 -31.58 31.52
CA ALA A 353 11.87 -32.25 30.83
C ALA A 353 11.42 -33.00 29.56
N ASN A 354 10.15 -33.44 29.47
CA ASN A 354 9.58 -34.01 28.25
C ASN A 354 9.55 -32.95 27.14
N LEU A 355 9.10 -31.73 27.44
CA LEU A 355 9.09 -30.60 26.52
C LEU A 355 10.51 -30.22 26.09
N GLU A 356 11.44 -30.09 27.04
CA GLU A 356 12.84 -29.77 26.74
C GLU A 356 13.50 -30.80 25.82
N THR A 357 13.21 -32.07 26.01
CA THR A 357 13.70 -33.16 25.16
C THR A 357 13.06 -33.09 23.76
N PHE A 358 11.77 -32.85 23.70
CA PHE A 358 11.03 -32.75 22.44
C PHE A 358 11.56 -31.63 21.54
N ILE A 359 11.84 -30.44 22.10
CA ILE A 359 12.32 -29.26 21.36
C ILE A 359 13.81 -29.29 21.00
N LYS A 360 14.59 -30.33 21.44
CA LYS A 360 15.96 -30.53 20.98
C LYS A 360 16.03 -31.00 19.53
N VAL A 361 14.96 -31.61 19.03
CA VAL A 361 14.86 -32.12 17.66
C VAL A 361 14.19 -31.05 16.78
N GLU A 362 14.92 -30.47 15.84
CA GLU A 362 14.44 -29.35 14.99
C GLU A 362 13.10 -29.60 14.30
N LYS A 363 12.89 -30.79 13.72
CA LYS A 363 11.62 -31.14 13.06
C LYS A 363 10.42 -31.11 13.99
N ASN A 364 10.62 -31.25 15.29
CA ASN A 364 9.56 -31.22 16.29
C ASN A 364 9.10 -29.76 16.61
N LEU A 365 9.93 -28.77 16.31
CA LEU A 365 9.58 -27.34 16.52
C LEU A 365 8.34 -26.92 15.72
N SER A 366 8.20 -27.43 14.50
CA SER A 366 6.99 -27.19 13.69
C SER A 366 5.75 -27.85 14.30
N ALA A 367 5.88 -29.06 14.86
CA ALA A 367 4.80 -29.77 15.55
C ALA A 367 4.39 -29.03 16.83
N TYR A 368 5.35 -28.57 17.62
CA TYR A 368 5.13 -27.73 18.80
C TYR A 368 4.34 -26.47 18.45
N HIS A 369 4.80 -25.72 17.46
CA HIS A 369 4.14 -24.48 17.05
C HIS A 369 2.73 -24.71 16.50
N LYS A 370 2.53 -25.79 15.76
CA LYS A 370 1.21 -26.21 15.27
C LYS A 370 0.24 -26.42 16.42
N ARG A 371 0.64 -27.20 17.45
CA ARG A 371 -0.20 -27.46 18.62
C ARG A 371 -0.50 -26.19 19.43
N LEU A 372 0.52 -25.36 19.65
CA LEU A 372 0.33 -24.07 20.31
C LEU A 372 -0.67 -23.16 19.55
N THR A 373 -0.59 -23.18 18.22
CA THR A 373 -1.51 -22.41 17.37
C THR A 373 -2.93 -22.94 17.41
N GLU A 374 -3.11 -24.27 17.33
CA GLU A 374 -4.41 -24.94 17.46
C GLU A 374 -5.05 -24.64 18.81
N TRP A 375 -4.29 -24.75 19.90
CA TRP A 375 -4.74 -24.42 21.25
C TRP A 375 -5.17 -22.94 21.38
N LYS A 376 -4.32 -22.02 20.93
CA LYS A 376 -4.65 -20.58 20.91
C LYS A 376 -5.88 -20.27 20.02
N ALA A 377 -6.08 -21.02 18.94
CA ALA A 377 -7.26 -20.86 18.09
C ALA A 377 -8.55 -21.30 18.79
N ALA A 378 -8.49 -22.38 19.57
CA ALA A 378 -9.63 -22.83 20.38
C ALA A 378 -10.05 -21.81 21.46
N ILE A 379 -9.08 -21.17 22.14
CA ILE A 379 -9.36 -20.07 23.07
C ILE A 379 -10.04 -18.88 22.34
N LYS A 380 -9.55 -18.52 21.16
CA LYS A 380 -10.15 -17.45 20.35
C LYS A 380 -11.57 -17.79 19.92
N LYS A 381 -11.84 -19.07 19.64
CA LYS A 381 -13.16 -19.58 19.29
C LYS A 381 -14.12 -19.42 20.45
N GLU A 382 -13.74 -19.83 21.66
CA GLU A 382 -14.55 -19.62 22.89
C GLU A 382 -14.91 -18.14 23.07
N ILE A 383 -13.94 -17.23 22.98
CA ILE A 383 -14.16 -15.78 23.12
C ILE A 383 -15.16 -15.27 22.08
N LYS A 384 -15.08 -15.77 20.84
CA LYS A 384 -16.01 -15.42 19.77
C LYS A 384 -17.43 -15.92 20.07
N GLU A 385 -17.55 -17.16 20.53
CA GLU A 385 -18.82 -17.80 20.89
C GLU A 385 -19.45 -17.17 22.14
N ALA A 386 -18.65 -16.71 23.08
CA ALA A 386 -19.11 -15.98 24.27
C ALA A 386 -19.77 -14.62 23.97
N GLY A 387 -19.71 -14.13 22.72
CA GLY A 387 -20.40 -12.90 22.30
C GLY A 387 -19.85 -11.62 22.91
N LEU A 388 -18.54 -11.58 23.22
CA LEU A 388 -17.91 -10.43 23.89
C LEU A 388 -17.75 -9.20 22.99
N ARG A 389 -18.03 -9.31 21.68
CA ARG A 389 -18.03 -8.21 20.71
C ARG A 389 -19.36 -8.15 19.97
N GLU A 390 -19.84 -6.93 19.73
CA GLU A 390 -21.05 -6.68 18.96
C GLU A 390 -20.76 -6.74 17.46
N LYS A 391 -21.67 -7.35 16.69
CA LYS A 391 -21.51 -7.42 15.22
C LYS A 391 -21.74 -6.07 14.54
N LYS A 392 -22.63 -5.21 15.08
CA LYS A 392 -23.00 -3.88 14.54
C LYS A 392 -23.22 -3.88 13.03
N SER A 393 -23.91 -4.89 12.49
CA SER A 393 -24.05 -5.11 11.05
C SER A 393 -24.65 -3.91 10.30
N ILE A 394 -25.68 -3.26 10.86
CA ILE A 394 -26.32 -2.08 10.26
C ILE A 394 -25.33 -0.92 10.19
N TYR A 395 -24.63 -0.62 11.29
CA TYR A 395 -23.63 0.47 11.33
C TYR A 395 -22.50 0.23 10.33
N ARG A 396 -22.02 -1.00 10.26
CA ARG A 396 -21.01 -1.42 9.26
C ARG A 396 -21.54 -1.33 7.83
N GLY A 397 -22.81 -1.68 7.60
CA GLY A 397 -23.47 -1.55 6.30
C GLY A 397 -23.56 -0.10 5.84
N ILE A 398 -23.89 0.83 6.74
CA ILE A 398 -23.91 2.27 6.45
C ILE A 398 -22.52 2.73 5.98
N PHE A 399 -21.44 2.36 6.70
CA PHE A 399 -20.08 2.73 6.30
C PHE A 399 -19.63 2.03 5.01
N GLY A 400 -20.10 0.81 4.73
CA GLY A 400 -19.91 0.14 3.45
C GLY A 400 -20.53 0.89 2.28
N PHE A 401 -21.78 1.38 2.45
CA PHE A 401 -22.46 2.20 1.46
C PHE A 401 -21.74 3.56 1.25
N LEU A 402 -21.30 4.20 2.33
CA LEU A 402 -20.51 5.44 2.25
C LEU A 402 -19.16 5.21 1.53
N ALA A 403 -18.49 4.09 1.79
CA ALA A 403 -17.26 3.72 1.09
C ALA A 403 -17.49 3.55 -0.42
N PHE A 404 -18.62 2.94 -0.82
CA PHE A 404 -18.98 2.82 -2.23
C PHE A 404 -19.21 4.17 -2.90
N GLY A 405 -19.91 5.10 -2.24
CA GLY A 405 -20.09 6.47 -2.74
C GLY A 405 -18.77 7.24 -2.86
N LEU A 406 -17.88 7.09 -1.87
CA LEU A 406 -16.54 7.70 -1.92
C LEU A 406 -15.65 7.10 -3.01
N LEU A 407 -15.78 5.80 -3.31
CA LEU A 407 -15.06 5.18 -4.42
C LEU A 407 -15.45 5.79 -5.77
N SER A 408 -16.73 6.08 -5.99
CA SER A 408 -17.19 6.80 -7.19
C SER A 408 -16.56 8.19 -7.30
N LEU A 409 -16.49 8.93 -6.18
CA LEU A 409 -15.81 10.23 -6.14
C LEU A 409 -14.32 10.13 -6.44
N LEU A 410 -13.65 9.08 -5.95
CA LEU A 410 -12.22 8.84 -6.22
C LEU A 410 -11.95 8.59 -7.70
N ILE A 411 -12.75 7.72 -8.34
CA ILE A 411 -12.62 7.44 -9.77
C ILE A 411 -12.80 8.72 -10.59
N SER A 412 -13.81 9.52 -10.25
CA SER A 412 -14.05 10.80 -10.92
C SER A 412 -12.93 11.82 -10.67
N ALA A 413 -12.37 11.86 -9.45
CA ALA A 413 -11.28 12.77 -9.10
C ALA A 413 -9.98 12.45 -9.85
N ILE A 414 -9.71 11.16 -10.10
CA ILE A 414 -8.60 10.71 -10.96
C ILE A 414 -8.87 11.12 -12.41
N HIS A 415 -10.05 10.81 -12.93
CA HIS A 415 -10.42 11.10 -14.31
C HIS A 415 -10.32 12.59 -14.65
N TYR A 416 -10.74 13.46 -13.73
CA TYR A 416 -10.68 14.93 -13.92
C TYR A 416 -9.40 15.57 -13.35
N GLU A 417 -8.43 14.79 -12.85
CA GLU A 417 -7.15 15.27 -12.29
C GLU A 417 -7.31 16.30 -11.17
N VAL A 418 -8.26 16.08 -10.26
CA VAL A 418 -8.53 17.00 -9.14
C VAL A 418 -7.87 16.45 -7.87
N ILE A 419 -6.53 16.56 -7.78
CA ILE A 419 -5.68 15.98 -6.71
C ILE A 419 -6.16 16.33 -5.29
N PRO A 420 -6.50 17.60 -4.93
CA PRO A 420 -6.92 17.91 -3.56
C PRO A 420 -8.18 17.14 -3.13
N MET A 421 -9.15 16.99 -4.04
CA MET A 421 -10.40 16.27 -3.78
C MET A 421 -10.15 14.76 -3.67
N PHE A 422 -9.26 14.22 -4.49
CA PHE A 422 -8.81 12.83 -4.42
C PHE A 422 -8.24 12.50 -3.04
N LEU A 423 -7.30 13.31 -2.52
CA LEU A 423 -6.65 13.03 -1.23
C LEU A 423 -7.65 12.98 -0.07
N ILE A 424 -8.58 13.94 -0.01
CA ILE A 424 -9.58 13.99 1.06
C ILE A 424 -10.54 12.79 0.95
N ALA A 425 -11.07 12.52 -0.24
CA ALA A 425 -11.96 11.40 -0.48
C ALA A 425 -11.28 10.06 -0.18
N PHE A 426 -9.99 9.91 -0.48
CA PHE A 426 -9.20 8.71 -0.21
C PHE A 426 -9.06 8.44 1.30
N ILE A 427 -8.76 9.46 2.09
CA ILE A 427 -8.69 9.31 3.57
C ILE A 427 -10.05 8.87 4.11
N LEU A 428 -11.14 9.52 3.69
CA LEU A 428 -12.50 9.16 4.12
C LEU A 428 -12.88 7.75 3.69
N PHE A 429 -12.51 7.34 2.48
CA PHE A 429 -12.71 5.98 1.97
C PHE A 429 -11.99 4.93 2.80
N LEU A 430 -10.73 5.17 3.18
CA LEU A 430 -9.98 4.25 4.04
C LEU A 430 -10.63 4.09 5.41
N VAL A 431 -11.07 5.19 6.03
CA VAL A 431 -11.77 5.16 7.33
C VAL A 431 -13.09 4.43 7.21
N ALA A 432 -13.90 4.71 6.17
CA ALA A 432 -15.17 4.02 5.94
C ALA A 432 -14.97 2.51 5.75
N SER A 433 -14.01 2.13 4.91
CA SER A 433 -13.67 0.74 4.64
C SER A 433 -13.20 0.01 5.90
N TYR A 434 -12.33 0.65 6.69
CA TYR A 434 -11.90 0.08 7.97
C TYR A 434 -13.08 -0.20 8.90
N ILE A 435 -14.01 0.75 9.03
CA ILE A 435 -15.19 0.58 9.89
C ILE A 435 -16.11 -0.52 9.31
N ALA A 436 -16.36 -0.51 8.01
CA ALA A 436 -17.22 -1.49 7.35
C ALA A 436 -16.74 -2.94 7.56
N PHE A 437 -15.44 -3.17 7.48
CA PHE A 437 -14.88 -4.53 7.57
C PHE A 437 -14.49 -4.95 8.99
N PHE A 438 -13.90 -4.05 9.78
CA PHE A 438 -13.21 -4.43 11.02
C PHE A 438 -13.88 -3.93 12.29
N TYR A 439 -14.85 -3.00 12.21
CA TYR A 439 -15.45 -2.43 13.40
C TYR A 439 -16.31 -3.41 14.17
N ARG A 440 -15.85 -3.84 15.32
CA ARG A 440 -16.54 -4.74 16.26
C ARG A 440 -16.28 -4.28 17.69
N PRO A 441 -17.10 -3.37 18.21
CA PRO A 441 -16.94 -2.87 19.57
C PRO A 441 -17.21 -3.94 20.62
N LEU A 442 -16.81 -3.70 21.86
CA LEU A 442 -17.11 -4.58 22.96
C LEU A 442 -18.62 -4.58 23.23
N SER A 443 -19.18 -5.77 23.48
CA SER A 443 -20.54 -5.90 24.01
C SER A 443 -20.60 -5.45 25.49
N SER A 444 -21.80 -5.29 26.05
CA SER A 444 -21.96 -5.02 27.50
C SER A 444 -21.26 -6.07 28.35
N LYS A 445 -21.46 -7.37 28.01
CA LYS A 445 -20.80 -8.50 28.67
C LYS A 445 -19.29 -8.42 28.54
N GLY A 446 -18.80 -8.13 27.33
CA GLY A 446 -17.37 -8.03 27.07
C GLY A 446 -16.72 -6.86 27.80
N PHE A 447 -17.38 -5.69 27.82
CA PHE A 447 -16.89 -4.54 28.59
C PHE A 447 -16.89 -4.82 30.09
N TYR A 448 -17.96 -5.44 30.62
CA TYR A 448 -18.08 -5.82 32.03
C TYR A 448 -16.92 -6.72 32.45
N ILE A 449 -16.69 -7.84 31.77
CA ILE A 449 -15.60 -8.78 32.11
C ILE A 449 -14.23 -8.05 32.05
N LYS A 450 -13.99 -7.28 31.02
CA LYS A 450 -12.72 -6.56 30.89
C LYS A 450 -12.49 -5.55 32.00
N GLU A 451 -13.51 -4.75 32.32
CA GLU A 451 -13.44 -3.71 33.34
C GLU A 451 -13.30 -4.32 34.76
N GLU A 452 -14.06 -5.38 35.05
CA GLU A 452 -14.04 -6.10 36.33
C GLU A 452 -12.62 -6.64 36.64
N TRP A 453 -11.99 -7.33 35.67
CA TRP A 453 -10.63 -7.85 35.82
C TRP A 453 -9.57 -6.76 35.81
N MET A 454 -9.75 -5.67 35.05
CA MET A 454 -8.84 -4.51 35.12
C MET A 454 -8.91 -3.82 36.50
N GLN A 455 -10.10 -3.61 37.07
CA GLN A 455 -10.26 -3.04 38.40
C GLN A 455 -9.64 -3.96 39.46
N PHE A 456 -9.85 -5.28 39.36
CA PHE A 456 -9.16 -6.24 40.20
C PHE A 456 -7.64 -6.09 40.10
N THR A 457 -7.08 -6.07 38.88
CA THR A 457 -5.64 -5.91 38.66
C THR A 457 -5.08 -4.66 39.34
N ASN A 458 -5.78 -3.53 39.23
CA ASN A 458 -5.33 -2.27 39.83
C ASN A 458 -5.35 -2.29 41.35
N ARG A 459 -6.33 -2.98 41.95
CA ARG A 459 -6.49 -3.10 43.40
C ARG A 459 -5.70 -4.23 44.03
N MET A 460 -5.18 -5.14 43.25
CA MET A 460 -4.52 -6.36 43.67
C MET A 460 -3.36 -6.13 44.65
N ASN A 461 -2.71 -4.95 44.62
CA ASN A 461 -1.66 -4.55 45.56
C ASN A 461 -2.19 -4.02 46.90
N GLU A 462 -3.48 -3.72 47.00
CA GLU A 462 -4.13 -3.14 48.15
C GLU A 462 -4.79 -4.22 49.02
N ILE A 463 -4.95 -5.45 48.47
CA ILE A 463 -5.55 -6.59 49.19
C ILE A 463 -4.59 -7.06 50.25
N LYS A 464 -5.06 -7.07 51.52
CA LYS A 464 -4.27 -7.48 52.69
C LYS A 464 -4.36 -8.99 52.91
N GLY A 465 -3.39 -9.56 53.62
CA GLY A 465 -3.38 -10.98 53.99
C GLY A 465 -4.66 -11.44 54.72
N SER A 466 -5.24 -10.58 55.58
CA SER A 466 -6.52 -10.84 56.26
C SER A 466 -7.71 -10.99 55.30
N ASP A 467 -7.67 -10.39 54.15
CA ASP A 467 -8.74 -10.51 53.14
C ASP A 467 -8.63 -11.82 52.38
N TRP A 468 -7.39 -12.29 52.15
CA TRP A 468 -7.13 -13.59 51.55
C TRP A 468 -7.60 -14.77 52.38
N GLN A 469 -7.63 -14.62 53.72
CA GLN A 469 -8.18 -15.64 54.62
C GLN A 469 -9.68 -15.85 54.46
N LYS A 470 -10.42 -14.84 53.97
CA LYS A 470 -11.87 -14.86 53.78
C LYS A 470 -12.32 -15.53 52.48
N VAL A 471 -11.41 -15.81 51.53
CA VAL A 471 -11.75 -16.40 50.24
C VAL A 471 -11.40 -17.88 50.20
N SER A 472 -12.13 -18.66 49.39
CA SER A 472 -11.88 -20.10 49.21
C SER A 472 -10.57 -20.38 48.49
N ASP A 473 -10.04 -21.59 48.69
CA ASP A 473 -8.83 -22.06 47.99
C ASP A 473 -9.00 -22.02 46.45
N GLU A 474 -10.18 -22.38 45.96
CA GLU A 474 -10.54 -22.25 44.56
C GLU A 474 -10.39 -20.81 44.05
N THR A 475 -10.83 -19.83 44.84
CA THR A 475 -10.71 -18.40 44.49
C THR A 475 -9.24 -17.93 44.53
N ARG A 476 -8.45 -18.41 45.50
CA ARG A 476 -7.01 -18.14 45.58
C ARG A 476 -6.28 -18.69 44.36
N MET A 477 -6.55 -19.96 44.00
CA MET A 477 -5.99 -20.57 42.81
C MET A 477 -6.35 -19.82 41.50
N ARG A 478 -7.58 -19.28 41.41
CA ARG A 478 -7.98 -18.44 40.26
C ARG A 478 -7.12 -17.19 40.15
N VAL A 479 -6.77 -16.56 41.25
CA VAL A 479 -5.86 -15.40 41.28
C VAL A 479 -4.45 -15.81 40.85
N ILE A 480 -3.95 -16.94 41.32
CA ILE A 480 -2.63 -17.48 40.95
C ILE A 480 -2.59 -17.75 39.44
N VAL A 481 -3.60 -18.43 38.90
CA VAL A 481 -3.71 -18.70 37.44
C VAL A 481 -3.72 -17.37 36.63
N PHE A 482 -4.47 -16.38 37.11
CA PHE A 482 -4.49 -15.06 36.43
C PHE A 482 -3.13 -14.35 36.53
N GLY A 483 -2.46 -14.44 37.69
CA GLY A 483 -1.13 -13.86 37.92
C GLY A 483 0.00 -14.59 37.16
N ALA A 484 -0.18 -15.85 36.84
CA ALA A 484 0.80 -16.65 36.10
C ALA A 484 0.94 -16.30 34.60
N ASN A 485 0.57 -15.09 34.18
CA ASN A 485 0.71 -14.60 32.82
C ASN A 485 1.97 -13.74 32.65
N SER A 486 2.45 -13.55 31.41
CA SER A 486 3.69 -12.84 31.09
C SER A 486 3.77 -11.40 31.56
N LYS A 487 2.65 -10.72 31.72
CA LYS A 487 2.63 -9.30 32.15
C LYS A 487 2.83 -9.12 33.66
N PHE A 488 2.53 -10.16 34.43
CA PHE A 488 2.74 -10.21 35.88
C PHE A 488 3.92 -11.06 36.28
N ALA A 489 4.43 -11.92 35.39
CA ALA A 489 5.63 -12.72 35.59
C ALA A 489 6.92 -11.90 35.84
N GLY A 490 6.85 -10.59 35.80
CA GLY A 490 7.86 -9.68 36.35
C GLY A 490 7.95 -9.70 37.89
N MET A 491 7.53 -10.75 38.45
CA MET A 491 7.84 -11.45 39.72
C MET A 491 7.88 -10.70 41.05
N LYS A 492 8.02 -9.40 41.13
CA LYS A 492 8.01 -8.74 42.44
C LYS A 492 6.64 -8.72 43.12
N LYS A 493 5.55 -8.73 42.35
CA LYS A 493 4.18 -8.67 42.88
C LYS A 493 3.62 -10.03 43.26
N THR A 494 3.95 -11.07 42.50
CA THR A 494 3.62 -12.46 42.87
C THR A 494 4.38 -12.91 44.14
N GLN A 495 5.63 -12.54 44.30
CA GLN A 495 6.43 -12.86 45.48
C GLN A 495 5.91 -12.23 46.79
N GLN A 496 5.34 -11.03 46.70
CA GLN A 496 4.72 -10.40 47.87
C GLN A 496 3.44 -11.12 48.28
N TRP A 497 2.63 -11.54 47.32
CA TRP A 497 1.42 -12.33 47.60
C TRP A 497 1.72 -13.70 48.18
N GLU A 498 2.75 -14.35 47.70
CA GLU A 498 3.18 -15.65 48.19
C GLU A 498 3.64 -15.60 49.64
N LYS A 499 4.37 -14.57 50.03
CA LYS A 499 4.73 -14.37 51.45
C LYS A 499 3.51 -14.18 52.34
N GLU A 500 2.48 -13.50 51.85
CA GLU A 500 1.22 -13.31 52.59
C GLU A 500 0.34 -14.57 52.57
N LEU A 501 0.43 -15.38 51.49
CA LEU A 501 -0.31 -16.62 51.32
C LEU A 501 0.39 -17.84 51.96
N GLN A 502 1.73 -17.84 52.09
CA GLN A 502 2.50 -18.90 52.79
C GLN A 502 2.10 -19.09 54.27
N ASN A 503 1.53 -18.06 54.90
CA ASN A 503 0.99 -18.15 56.24
C ASN A 503 -0.42 -18.78 56.31
N ILE A 504 -0.96 -19.23 55.15
CA ILE A 504 -2.28 -19.87 55.07
C ILE A 504 -2.01 -21.36 54.78
N ASP A 505 -2.35 -22.19 55.76
CA ASP A 505 -2.18 -23.63 55.71
C ASP A 505 -3.08 -24.26 54.61
N SER A 506 -2.55 -24.42 53.39
CA SER A 506 -3.19 -25.16 52.32
C SER A 506 -2.16 -25.93 51.49
N SER A 507 -2.34 -27.23 51.36
CA SER A 507 -1.47 -28.13 50.61
C SER A 507 -1.32 -27.80 49.11
N TYR A 508 -2.26 -27.04 48.55
CA TYR A 508 -2.27 -26.59 47.14
C TYR A 508 -1.33 -25.43 46.85
N MET A 509 -0.91 -24.66 47.86
CA MET A 509 -0.11 -23.45 47.64
C MET A 509 1.40 -23.70 47.66
N SER A 510 1.85 -24.82 48.24
CA SER A 510 3.26 -25.12 48.42
C SER A 510 4.00 -25.29 47.09
N TYR A 511 3.33 -25.79 46.04
CA TYR A 511 3.96 -26.07 44.76
C TYR A 511 3.89 -24.91 43.76
N SER A 512 2.92 -24.00 43.84
CA SER A 512 2.69 -23.00 42.80
C SER A 512 3.83 -22.00 42.61
N TYR A 513 4.57 -21.69 43.68
CA TYR A 513 5.68 -20.75 43.67
C TYR A 513 6.86 -21.15 42.75
N PHE A 514 7.33 -22.39 42.93
CA PHE A 514 8.44 -22.91 42.16
C PHE A 514 8.00 -23.40 40.76
N THR A 515 6.78 -23.86 40.65
CA THR A 515 6.19 -24.41 39.43
C THR A 515 6.05 -23.36 38.33
N ILE A 516 5.56 -22.13 38.65
CA ILE A 516 5.35 -21.10 37.61
C ILE A 516 6.64 -20.71 36.88
N PRO A 517 7.75 -20.37 37.55
CA PRO A 517 9.02 -20.07 36.90
C PRO A 517 9.57 -21.22 36.07
N ILE A 518 9.47 -22.47 36.55
CA ILE A 518 9.97 -23.68 35.87
C ILE A 518 9.19 -23.91 34.57
N LEU A 519 7.86 -23.94 34.64
CA LEU A 519 7.01 -24.11 33.46
C LEU A 519 7.19 -22.95 32.48
N TYR A 520 7.25 -21.71 32.98
CA TYR A 520 7.43 -20.53 32.16
C TYR A 520 8.77 -20.56 31.42
N GLY A 521 9.85 -20.97 32.10
CA GLY A 521 11.18 -21.12 31.53
C GLY A 521 11.19 -22.10 30.37
N GLY A 522 10.64 -23.30 30.55
CA GLY A 522 10.58 -24.35 29.53
C GLY A 522 9.76 -23.93 28.29
N PHE A 523 8.55 -23.41 28.48
CA PHE A 523 7.73 -22.96 27.34
C PHE A 523 8.29 -21.72 26.64
N SER A 524 8.91 -20.78 27.36
CA SER A 524 9.58 -19.60 26.78
C SER A 524 10.80 -20.02 25.94
N GLN A 525 11.55 -21.03 26.40
CA GLN A 525 12.66 -21.59 25.63
C GLN A 525 12.18 -22.27 24.33
N ALA A 526 11.04 -22.99 24.39
CA ALA A 526 10.42 -23.60 23.22
C ALA A 526 9.99 -22.54 22.18
N ASP A 527 9.33 -21.49 22.61
CA ASP A 527 8.90 -20.38 21.76
C ASP A 527 10.10 -19.65 21.11
N LYS A 528 11.18 -19.43 21.87
CA LYS A 528 12.41 -18.82 21.35
C LYS A 528 13.07 -19.69 20.29
N LYS A 529 13.25 -20.99 20.55
CA LYS A 529 13.84 -21.93 19.58
C LYS A 529 13.04 -22.00 18.28
N PHE A 530 11.71 -21.98 18.35
CA PHE A 530 10.88 -21.93 17.15
C PHE A 530 11.06 -20.62 16.38
N THR A 531 11.15 -19.49 17.07
CA THR A 531 11.38 -18.17 16.44
C THR A 531 12.72 -18.14 15.70
N ASP A 532 13.79 -18.65 16.32
CA ASP A 532 15.13 -18.73 15.72
C ASP A 532 15.12 -19.66 14.48
N TYR A 533 14.46 -20.81 14.55
CA TYR A 533 14.27 -21.74 13.44
C TYR A 533 13.49 -21.10 12.26
N SER A 534 12.40 -20.41 12.54
CA SER A 534 11.55 -19.80 11.49
C SER A 534 12.22 -18.61 10.79
N SER A 535 13.09 -17.87 11.48
CA SER A 535 13.82 -16.74 10.91
C SER A 535 14.93 -17.15 9.95
N SER A 536 15.48 -18.37 10.10
CA SER A 536 16.52 -18.92 9.21
C SER A 536 15.98 -19.48 7.89
N SER A 537 14.66 -19.71 7.75
CA SER A 537 14.04 -20.39 6.60
C SER A 537 13.31 -19.45 5.60
N SER A 538 13.26 -18.14 5.83
CA SER A 538 12.50 -17.20 4.98
C SER A 538 13.40 -16.32 4.10
N GLY A 539 13.86 -16.89 2.96
CA GLY A 539 14.44 -16.14 1.86
C GLY A 539 13.60 -16.36 0.59
N SER A 540 12.78 -15.41 0.17
CA SER A 540 12.03 -15.50 -1.08
C SER A 540 12.22 -14.26 -1.94
N SER A 541 12.63 -14.53 -3.19
CA SER A 541 12.85 -13.62 -4.30
C SER A 541 11.54 -13.17 -4.95
N PHE A 542 11.46 -11.86 -5.30
CA PHE A 542 10.39 -11.31 -6.13
C PHE A 542 10.93 -11.02 -7.53
N THR A 543 10.27 -11.56 -8.55
CA THR A 543 10.46 -11.18 -9.96
C THR A 543 9.30 -10.34 -10.43
N GLY A 544 9.60 -9.15 -11.01
CA GLY A 544 8.63 -8.22 -11.60
C GLY A 544 8.50 -8.45 -13.10
N SER A 545 7.27 -8.31 -13.61
CA SER A 545 6.88 -8.42 -15.01
C SER A 545 6.54 -7.03 -15.55
N GLY A 546 7.11 -6.68 -16.72
CA GLY A 546 6.83 -5.45 -17.45
C GLY A 546 5.76 -5.67 -18.51
N GLY A 547 4.92 -4.65 -18.75
CA GLY A 547 3.87 -4.62 -19.76
C GLY A 547 4.24 -3.72 -20.92
N GLY A 548 3.98 -4.20 -22.15
CA GLY A 548 4.23 -3.49 -23.40
C GLY A 548 3.01 -2.71 -23.87
N GLY A 549 3.26 -1.57 -24.51
CA GLY A 549 2.27 -0.73 -25.19
C GLY A 549 2.47 -0.73 -26.71
N VAL A 550 1.41 -0.48 -27.43
CA VAL A 550 1.29 -0.59 -28.90
C VAL A 550 1.26 0.81 -29.50
N GLY A 551 1.99 1.03 -30.58
CA GLY A 551 1.62 2.01 -31.56
C GLY A 551 2.65 2.99 -32.04
N GLY A 552 2.73 3.29 -33.22
CA GLY A 552 3.12 4.28 -34.16
C GLY A 552 4.20 5.30 -33.73
N GLY A 553 5.12 5.60 -34.58
CA GLY A 553 6.25 6.53 -34.55
C GLY A 553 6.36 7.56 -33.42
N GLY A 554 7.54 8.02 -33.15
CA GLY A 554 7.82 8.97 -32.06
C GLY A 554 9.29 8.95 -31.71
N GLY A 555 9.66 9.42 -30.52
CA GLY A 555 11.04 9.37 -30.10
C GLY A 555 11.32 10.14 -28.82
N GLY A 556 12.52 9.98 -28.29
CA GLY A 556 12.98 10.61 -27.07
C GLY A 556 14.39 11.15 -27.18
N SER A 557 14.82 11.95 -26.21
CA SER A 557 16.14 12.50 -26.09
C SER A 557 16.77 12.11 -24.75
N GLY A 558 18.05 11.75 -24.76
CA GLY A 558 18.79 11.30 -23.61
C GLY A 558 20.25 11.73 -23.61
N ALA A 559 21.04 11.18 -22.69
CA ALA A 559 22.48 11.38 -22.62
C ALA A 559 23.19 10.18 -21.98
N PHE A 560 24.47 10.00 -22.31
CA PHE A 560 25.30 8.90 -21.83
C PHE A 560 26.72 9.31 -21.43
#